data_62c84a7ba571a5cf8ad906fb7efd5860
#
_entry.id   62c84a7ba571a5cf8ad906fb7efd5860
#
_cell.length_a   1.000
_cell.length_b   1.000
_cell.length_c   1.000
_cell.angle_alpha   90.00
_cell.angle_beta   90.00
_cell.angle_gamma   90.00
#
_symmetry.space_group_name_H-M   'P 1'
#
loop_
_entity.id
_entity.type
_entity.pdbx_description
1 polymer ?
#
loop_
_entity_poly.entity_id
_entity_poly.type
_entity_poly.pdbx_seq_one_letter_code
_entity_poly.pdbx_strand_id
1 'polypeptide(L)'
;MTITGQVAPSGKKSFAELDFVGLCDRLAEKKATLVIFHAHPDGDAVGSAFSLSLLLGAAGSPTFCVCADEVPRRYVFAVEGLQSGVLPENLPGNFKYERIISVDTPSTSQMGRLAALFEDKIDIMIDHHSRGEIYADNYIDPSAAATGEIIYDISREFLRRGLIKIIP
;
A
#
# COMPACT_ATOMS: atom_id res chain seq x y z
N MET A 1 -34.29 -37.91 15.66
CA MET A 1 -33.87 -37.36 14.37
C MET A 1 -32.97 -36.15 14.65
N THR A 2 -31.69 -36.38 14.66
CA THR A 2 -30.68 -35.35 15.01
C THR A 2 -30.14 -34.78 13.70
N ILE A 3 -30.44 -33.52 13.44
CA ILE A 3 -29.93 -32.83 12.25
C ILE A 3 -28.57 -32.23 12.62
N THR A 4 -27.50 -32.92 12.23
CA THR A 4 -26.14 -32.36 12.28
C THR A 4 -25.95 -31.43 11.08
N GLY A 5 -26.12 -30.14 11.33
CA GLY A 5 -25.72 -29.11 10.38
C GLY A 5 -24.20 -29.07 10.29
N GLN A 6 -23.63 -29.55 9.19
CA GLN A 6 -22.23 -29.28 8.83
C GLN A 6 -22.11 -27.82 8.44
N VAL A 7 -21.43 -27.06 9.27
CA VAL A 7 -20.93 -25.72 8.91
C VAL A 7 -19.78 -25.94 7.92
N ALA A 8 -19.97 -25.52 6.67
CA ALA A 8 -18.91 -25.53 5.69
C ALA A 8 -17.75 -24.61 6.19
N PRO A 9 -16.48 -25.03 6.02
CA PRO A 9 -15.36 -24.18 6.41
C PRO A 9 -15.39 -22.92 5.54
N SER A 10 -15.36 -21.75 6.18
CA SER A 10 -15.16 -20.45 5.52
C SER A 10 -13.88 -20.54 4.70
N GLY A 11 -14.01 -20.49 3.36
CA GLY A 11 -12.87 -20.56 2.46
C GLY A 11 -11.92 -19.41 2.80
N LYS A 12 -10.70 -19.73 3.24
CA LYS A 12 -9.62 -18.74 3.37
C LYS A 12 -9.42 -18.12 1.99
N LYS A 13 -9.48 -16.79 1.89
CA LYS A 13 -9.06 -16.09 0.68
C LYS A 13 -7.63 -16.53 0.36
N SER A 14 -7.38 -16.96 -0.86
CA SER A 14 -6.03 -17.24 -1.36
C SER A 14 -5.51 -15.97 -2.01
N PHE A 15 -4.33 -15.53 -1.61
CA PHE A 15 -3.66 -14.36 -2.16
C PHE A 15 -2.47 -14.82 -3.01
N ALA A 16 -2.19 -14.06 -4.08
CA ALA A 16 -1.07 -14.35 -4.97
C ALA A 16 0.23 -13.75 -4.41
N GLU A 17 1.30 -14.52 -4.42
CA GLU A 17 2.66 -14.00 -4.31
C GLU A 17 3.06 -13.46 -5.69
N LEU A 18 3.41 -12.18 -5.76
CA LEU A 18 3.82 -11.51 -6.99
C LEU A 18 5.33 -11.55 -7.11
N ASP A 19 5.83 -11.80 -8.30
CA ASP A 19 7.21 -11.46 -8.62
C ASP A 19 7.34 -9.96 -8.92
N PHE A 20 8.57 -9.45 -9.01
CA PHE A 20 8.82 -8.03 -9.22
C PHE A 20 8.20 -7.50 -10.53
N VAL A 21 8.21 -8.31 -11.59
CA VAL A 21 7.63 -7.93 -12.88
C VAL A 21 6.11 -7.84 -12.77
N GLY A 22 5.48 -8.84 -12.18
CA GLY A 22 4.03 -8.87 -11.94
C GLY A 22 3.55 -7.74 -11.03
N LEU A 23 4.33 -7.39 -9.99
CA LEU A 23 4.06 -6.21 -9.18
C LEU A 23 4.07 -4.95 -10.04
N CYS A 24 5.15 -4.72 -10.82
CA CYS A 24 5.26 -3.56 -11.68
C CYS A 24 4.13 -3.49 -12.73
N ASP A 25 3.71 -4.62 -13.28
CA ASP A 25 2.59 -4.69 -14.24
C ASP A 25 1.28 -4.26 -13.57
N ARG A 26 1.00 -4.76 -12.36
CA ARG A 26 -0.18 -4.39 -11.59
C ARG A 26 -0.18 -2.91 -11.21
N LEU A 27 0.98 -2.35 -10.86
CA LEU A 27 1.13 -0.94 -10.52
C LEU A 27 1.03 -0.02 -11.73
N ALA A 28 1.42 -0.48 -12.93
CA ALA A 28 1.31 0.27 -14.18
C ALA A 28 -0.14 0.43 -14.68
N GLU A 29 -1.07 -0.36 -14.18
CA GLU A 29 -2.50 -0.17 -14.46
C GLU A 29 -2.96 1.19 -13.91
N LYS A 30 -3.53 2.02 -14.77
CA LYS A 30 -4.03 3.36 -14.40
C LYS A 30 -5.32 3.23 -13.59
N LYS A 31 -5.17 3.24 -12.28
CA LYS A 31 -6.27 3.16 -11.30
C LYS A 31 -6.11 4.22 -10.24
N ALA A 32 -7.18 4.89 -9.89
CA ALA A 32 -7.21 5.75 -8.71
C ALA A 32 -6.89 4.91 -7.48
N THR A 33 -5.81 5.24 -6.78
CA THR A 33 -5.22 4.37 -5.77
C THR A 33 -5.18 5.02 -4.40
N LEU A 34 -5.61 4.28 -3.41
CA LEU A 34 -5.41 4.60 -2.00
C LEU A 34 -4.17 3.84 -1.51
N VAL A 35 -3.20 4.56 -0.93
CA VAL A 35 -2.00 3.98 -0.33
C VAL A 35 -2.14 4.04 1.19
N ILE A 36 -2.14 2.89 1.84
CA ILE A 36 -2.27 2.75 3.29
C ILE A 36 -0.92 2.32 3.87
N PHE A 37 -0.56 2.87 5.02
CA PHE A 37 0.61 2.49 5.79
C PHE A 37 0.28 2.38 7.28
N HIS A 38 1.20 1.80 8.08
CA HIS A 38 0.92 1.45 9.46
C HIS A 38 0.68 2.67 10.37
N ALA A 39 -0.12 2.47 11.43
CA ALA A 39 -0.29 3.43 12.51
C ALA A 39 1.06 3.71 13.22
N HIS A 40 1.17 4.89 13.85
CA HIS A 40 2.43 5.37 14.42
C HIS A 40 3.59 5.34 13.41
N PRO A 41 3.42 5.97 12.22
CA PRO A 41 4.31 5.77 11.09
C PRO A 41 5.72 6.25 11.41
N ASP A 42 6.67 5.45 10.99
CA ASP A 42 8.10 5.80 11.01
C ASP A 42 8.56 6.39 9.67
N GLY A 43 9.89 6.50 9.49
CA GLY A 43 10.46 7.11 8.29
C GLY A 43 10.30 6.23 7.05
N ASP A 44 10.31 4.89 7.20
CA ASP A 44 10.13 3.97 6.08
C ASP A 44 8.67 3.97 5.62
N ALA A 45 7.72 3.85 6.54
CA ALA A 45 6.30 3.90 6.23
C ALA A 45 5.90 5.20 5.50
N VAL A 46 6.33 6.37 6.02
CA VAL A 46 6.07 7.67 5.40
C VAL A 46 6.77 7.77 4.04
N GLY A 47 8.07 7.45 3.99
CA GLY A 47 8.86 7.53 2.76
C GLY A 47 8.30 6.64 1.66
N SER A 48 8.00 5.38 1.97
CA SER A 48 7.47 4.41 1.03
C SER A 48 6.10 4.80 0.49
N ALA A 49 5.17 5.19 1.39
CA ALA A 49 3.81 5.55 0.98
C ALA A 49 3.78 6.77 0.06
N PHE A 50 4.48 7.82 0.43
CA PHE A 50 4.47 9.05 -0.37
C PHE A 50 5.30 8.93 -1.65
N SER A 51 6.42 8.19 -1.64
CA SER A 51 7.17 7.89 -2.87
C SER A 51 6.36 7.07 -3.86
N LEU A 52 5.63 6.04 -3.39
CA LEU A 52 4.72 5.28 -4.25
C LEU A 52 3.60 6.16 -4.80
N SER A 53 3.02 7.04 -3.98
CA SER A 53 1.99 7.97 -4.40
C SER A 53 2.49 8.92 -5.50
N LEU A 54 3.68 9.49 -5.33
CA LEU A 54 4.32 10.34 -6.35
C LEU A 54 4.59 9.57 -7.65
N LEU A 55 5.12 8.36 -7.53
CA LEU A 55 5.41 7.50 -8.68
C LEU A 55 4.16 7.19 -9.49
N LEU A 56 3.10 6.74 -8.83
CA LEU A 56 1.83 6.43 -9.48
C LEU A 56 1.18 7.68 -10.07
N GLY A 57 1.26 8.81 -9.38
CA GLY A 57 0.80 10.11 -9.89
C GLY A 57 1.53 10.52 -11.15
N ALA A 58 2.87 10.40 -11.19
CA ALA A 58 3.70 10.66 -12.36
C ALA A 58 3.36 9.71 -13.54
N ALA A 59 2.95 8.48 -13.25
CA ALA A 59 2.48 7.51 -14.23
C ALA A 59 1.02 7.73 -14.67
N GLY A 60 0.32 8.73 -14.10
CA GLY A 60 -1.05 9.11 -14.49
C GLY A 60 -2.16 8.44 -13.69
N SER A 61 -1.86 7.90 -12.51
CA SER A 61 -2.83 7.34 -11.57
C SER A 61 -3.04 8.29 -10.40
N PRO A 62 -4.24 8.85 -10.21
CA PRO A 62 -4.53 9.68 -9.03
C PRO A 62 -4.34 8.85 -7.75
N THR A 63 -3.66 9.42 -6.75
CA THR A 63 -3.36 8.72 -5.51
C THR A 63 -3.61 9.57 -4.28
N PHE A 64 -3.94 8.90 -3.18
CA PHE A 64 -3.99 9.46 -1.84
C PHE A 64 -3.30 8.51 -0.85
N CYS A 65 -2.53 9.08 0.08
CA CYS A 65 -1.97 8.35 1.21
C CYS A 65 -2.87 8.48 2.41
N VAL A 66 -3.12 7.37 3.12
CA VAL A 66 -3.97 7.33 4.31
C VAL A 66 -3.30 6.53 5.42
N CYS A 67 -3.28 7.12 6.62
CA CYS A 67 -2.82 6.51 7.85
C CYS A 67 -3.83 6.74 8.98
N ALA A 68 -3.78 5.92 10.02
CA ALA A 68 -4.60 6.11 11.22
C ALA A 68 -4.17 7.35 12.03
N ASP A 69 -2.91 7.71 11.94
CA ASP A 69 -2.27 8.77 12.71
C ASP A 69 -1.66 9.85 11.80
N GLU A 70 -1.40 11.01 12.37
CA GLU A 70 -0.70 12.09 11.68
C GLU A 70 0.77 11.72 11.41
N VAL A 71 1.33 12.28 10.33
CA VAL A 71 2.77 12.18 10.06
C VAL A 71 3.55 12.86 11.19
N PRO A 72 4.49 12.16 11.84
CA PRO A 72 5.31 12.77 12.88
C PRO A 72 6.06 14.01 12.38
N ARG A 73 6.11 15.07 13.21
CA ARG A 73 6.70 16.39 12.84
C ARG A 73 8.08 16.29 12.19
N ARG A 74 8.89 15.32 12.61
CA ARG A 74 10.23 15.07 12.05
C ARG A 74 10.23 14.63 10.59
N TYR A 75 9.10 14.16 10.05
CA TYR A 75 8.97 13.70 8.67
C TYR A 75 8.09 14.61 7.81
N VAL A 76 7.50 15.67 8.37
CA VAL A 76 6.61 16.60 7.64
C VAL A 76 7.31 17.21 6.43
N PHE A 77 8.61 17.49 6.52
CA PHE A 77 9.41 18.03 5.42
C PHE A 77 9.39 17.15 4.16
N ALA A 78 9.24 15.82 4.34
CA ALA A 78 9.23 14.87 3.23
C ALA A 78 7.87 14.80 2.51
N VAL A 79 6.83 15.36 3.12
CA VAL A 79 5.45 15.29 2.61
C VAL A 79 4.84 16.67 2.39
N GLU A 80 5.58 17.73 2.68
CA GLU A 80 5.12 19.11 2.53
C GLU A 80 4.79 19.40 1.06
N GLY A 81 3.60 19.94 0.80
CA GLY A 81 3.11 20.21 -0.56
C GLY A 81 2.58 18.99 -1.32
N LEU A 82 2.72 17.78 -0.79
CA LEU A 82 2.09 16.59 -1.34
C LEU A 82 0.62 16.51 -0.88
N GLN A 83 -0.20 15.78 -1.63
CA GLN A 83 -1.60 15.58 -1.24
C GLN A 83 -1.65 14.75 0.05
N SER A 84 -1.77 15.42 1.15
CA SER A 84 -1.73 14.85 2.49
C SER A 84 -3.13 14.80 3.10
N GLY A 85 -3.93 13.90 2.62
CA GLY A 85 -5.09 13.43 3.38
C GLY A 85 -4.67 12.26 4.25
N VAL A 86 -3.66 12.46 5.12
CA VAL A 86 -3.11 11.34 5.91
C VAL A 86 -4.18 10.72 6.81
N LEU A 87 -5.06 11.53 7.37
CA LEU A 87 -6.20 11.00 8.12
C LEU A 87 -7.37 10.69 7.18
N PRO A 88 -8.10 9.59 7.38
CA PRO A 88 -9.24 9.22 6.53
C PRO A 88 -10.28 10.32 6.38
N GLU A 89 -10.45 11.15 7.42
CA GLU A 89 -11.36 12.28 7.45
C GLU A 89 -10.99 13.38 6.45
N ASN A 90 -9.70 13.43 6.06
CA ASN A 90 -9.17 14.40 5.12
C ASN A 90 -9.25 13.91 3.66
N LEU A 91 -9.69 12.68 3.44
CA LEU A 91 -9.89 12.15 2.10
C LEU A 91 -11.01 12.95 1.41
N PRO A 92 -10.76 13.53 0.21
CA PRO A 92 -11.82 14.25 -0.49
C PRO A 92 -13.03 13.35 -0.75
N GLY A 93 -14.23 13.81 -0.38
CA GLY A 93 -15.45 13.01 -0.50
C GLY A 93 -15.81 12.58 -1.93
N ASN A 94 -15.19 13.22 -2.94
CA ASN A 94 -15.33 12.86 -4.35
C ASN A 94 -14.20 11.97 -4.86
N PHE A 95 -13.18 11.64 -4.07
CA PHE A 95 -12.12 10.72 -4.46
C PHE A 95 -12.64 9.28 -4.41
N LYS A 96 -12.85 8.71 -5.58
CA LYS A 96 -13.25 7.31 -5.73
C LYS A 96 -12.01 6.50 -6.11
N TYR A 97 -11.54 5.71 -5.17
CA TYR A 97 -10.45 4.78 -5.41
C TYR A 97 -10.94 3.48 -6.04
N GLU A 98 -10.13 2.89 -6.89
CA GLU A 98 -10.35 1.63 -7.59
C GLU A 98 -9.36 0.55 -7.13
N ARG A 99 -8.34 0.96 -6.35
CA ARG A 99 -7.31 0.07 -5.84
C ARG A 99 -6.82 0.58 -4.48
N ILE A 100 -6.54 -0.35 -3.57
CA ILE A 100 -5.93 -0.07 -2.28
C ILE A 100 -4.62 -0.84 -2.19
N ILE A 101 -3.53 -0.13 -1.91
CA ILE A 101 -2.20 -0.70 -1.70
C ILE A 101 -1.78 -0.43 -0.26
N SER A 102 -1.33 -1.47 0.43
CA SER A 102 -0.68 -1.34 1.73
C SER A 102 0.82 -1.39 1.54
N VAL A 103 1.55 -0.49 2.18
CA VAL A 103 3.01 -0.47 2.19
C VAL A 103 3.53 -0.48 3.62
N ASP A 104 4.64 -1.18 3.83
CA ASP A 104 5.35 -1.23 5.13
C ASP A 104 4.41 -1.55 6.31
N THR A 105 3.51 -2.50 6.10
CA THR A 105 2.50 -2.86 7.09
C THR A 105 2.39 -4.39 7.18
N PRO A 106 3.22 -5.03 8.02
CA PRO A 106 3.34 -6.49 8.06
C PRO A 106 2.12 -7.21 8.64
N SER A 107 1.14 -6.51 9.21
CA SER A 107 -0.11 -7.10 9.67
C SER A 107 -1.26 -6.09 9.63
N THR A 108 -2.49 -6.59 9.46
CA THR A 108 -3.68 -5.74 9.45
C THR A 108 -3.89 -5.01 10.78
N SER A 109 -3.46 -5.61 11.90
CA SER A 109 -3.53 -4.97 13.22
C SER A 109 -2.70 -3.68 13.32
N GLN A 110 -1.64 -3.55 12.52
CA GLN A 110 -0.81 -2.36 12.47
C GLN A 110 -1.44 -1.19 11.69
N MET A 111 -2.51 -1.43 10.96
CA MET A 111 -3.30 -0.34 10.33
C MET A 111 -4.07 0.51 11.36
N GLY A 112 -4.03 0.13 12.65
CA GLY A 112 -4.79 0.83 13.68
C GLY A 112 -6.30 0.85 13.38
N ARG A 113 -6.95 2.00 13.54
CA ARG A 113 -8.38 2.16 13.26
C ARG A 113 -8.78 1.95 11.80
N LEU A 114 -7.81 1.96 10.87
CA LEU A 114 -8.07 1.69 9.46
C LEU A 114 -8.35 0.21 9.17
N ALA A 115 -7.89 -0.71 10.01
CA ALA A 115 -8.15 -2.14 9.85
C ALA A 115 -9.65 -2.41 9.66
N ALA A 116 -10.49 -1.91 10.55
CA ALA A 116 -11.94 -2.09 10.48
C ALA A 116 -12.59 -1.57 9.18
N LEU A 117 -11.93 -0.66 8.47
CA LEU A 117 -12.44 -0.06 7.23
C LEU A 117 -11.91 -0.76 5.98
N PHE A 118 -10.66 -1.28 6.03
CA PHE A 118 -9.92 -1.64 4.84
C PHE A 118 -9.29 -3.04 4.84
N GLU A 119 -9.15 -3.75 5.98
CA GLU A 119 -8.42 -5.02 6.06
C GLU A 119 -8.87 -6.06 5.00
N ASP A 120 -10.15 -6.12 4.69
CA ASP A 120 -10.70 -7.04 3.68
C ASP A 120 -10.66 -6.50 2.24
N LYS A 121 -10.16 -5.28 2.04
CA LYS A 121 -10.25 -4.53 0.77
C LYS A 121 -8.88 -4.22 0.17
N ILE A 122 -7.79 -4.62 0.83
CA ILE A 122 -6.45 -4.40 0.30
C ILE A 122 -6.26 -5.29 -0.93
N ASP A 123 -5.83 -4.69 -2.03
CA ASP A 123 -5.55 -5.39 -3.28
C ASP A 123 -4.11 -5.89 -3.35
N ILE A 124 -3.16 -5.08 -2.88
CA ILE A 124 -1.73 -5.39 -2.94
C ILE A 124 -1.07 -4.96 -1.63
N MET A 125 -0.20 -5.80 -1.07
CA MET A 125 0.72 -5.40 -0.02
C MET A 125 2.16 -5.44 -0.54
N ILE A 126 2.95 -4.42 -0.18
CA ILE A 126 4.37 -4.31 -0.51
C ILE A 126 5.11 -4.12 0.81
N ASP A 127 6.03 -5.03 1.10
CA ASP A 127 6.69 -5.04 2.41
C ASP A 127 8.10 -5.62 2.33
N HIS A 128 8.94 -5.31 3.32
CA HIS A 128 10.27 -5.92 3.49
C HIS A 128 10.39 -6.78 4.76
N HIS A 129 9.37 -6.81 5.60
CA HIS A 129 9.42 -7.57 6.84
C HIS A 129 9.41 -9.07 6.57
N SER A 130 10.36 -9.81 7.17
CA SER A 130 10.45 -11.28 7.05
C SER A 130 9.36 -12.04 7.81
N ARG A 131 8.57 -11.36 8.61
CA ARG A 131 7.47 -11.92 9.42
C ARG A 131 6.27 -11.00 9.36
N GLY A 132 5.11 -11.59 9.14
CA GLY A 132 3.85 -10.85 9.03
C GLY A 132 2.70 -11.75 8.62
N GLU A 133 1.58 -11.14 8.29
CA GLU A 133 0.38 -11.77 7.77
C GLU A 133 0.30 -11.57 6.26
N ILE A 134 -0.20 -12.56 5.54
CA ILE A 134 -0.57 -12.38 4.12
C ILE A 134 -2.07 -12.09 4.09
N TYR A 135 -2.43 -10.84 3.78
CA TYR A 135 -3.81 -10.36 3.77
C TYR A 135 -4.25 -9.76 2.42
N ALA A 136 -3.34 -9.74 1.43
CA ALA A 136 -3.59 -9.27 0.07
C ALA A 136 -2.66 -9.99 -0.91
N ASP A 137 -2.83 -9.80 -2.22
CA ASP A 137 -1.78 -10.15 -3.17
C ASP A 137 -0.51 -9.40 -2.77
N ASN A 138 0.64 -10.08 -2.78
CA ASN A 138 1.77 -9.54 -2.05
C ASN A 138 3.09 -9.61 -2.83
N TYR A 139 3.93 -8.63 -2.58
CA TYR A 139 5.35 -8.63 -2.87
C TYR A 139 6.11 -8.30 -1.59
N ILE A 140 6.83 -9.28 -1.08
CA ILE A 140 7.62 -9.15 0.16
C ILE A 140 9.06 -9.49 -0.16
N ASP A 141 9.97 -8.54 0.08
CA ASP A 141 11.40 -8.74 -0.09
C ASP A 141 12.17 -8.54 1.22
N PRO A 142 12.40 -9.61 1.99
CA PRO A 142 13.14 -9.51 3.25
C PRO A 142 14.64 -9.21 3.09
N SER A 143 15.15 -9.18 1.87
CA SER A 143 16.55 -8.79 1.59
C SER A 143 16.72 -7.28 1.44
N ALA A 144 15.62 -6.55 1.17
CA ALA A 144 15.62 -5.10 1.12
C ALA A 144 15.84 -4.50 2.51
N ALA A 145 16.63 -3.45 2.59
CA ALA A 145 16.89 -2.75 3.86
C ALA A 145 15.67 -1.99 4.39
N ALA A 146 14.74 -1.66 3.52
CA ALA A 146 13.53 -0.88 3.78
C ALA A 146 12.51 -1.11 2.67
N THR A 147 11.21 -0.93 2.95
CA THR A 147 10.17 -0.91 1.90
C THR A 147 10.43 0.22 0.90
N GLY A 148 11.02 1.34 1.34
CA GLY A 148 11.44 2.43 0.47
C GLY A 148 12.45 2.02 -0.61
N GLU A 149 13.32 1.05 -0.35
CA GLU A 149 14.24 0.50 -1.35
C GLU A 149 13.46 -0.23 -2.46
N ILE A 150 12.45 -0.99 -2.09
CA ILE A 150 11.56 -1.66 -3.06
C ILE A 150 10.85 -0.62 -3.94
N ILE A 151 10.32 0.46 -3.35
CA ILE A 151 9.65 1.53 -4.10
C ILE A 151 10.62 2.24 -5.05
N TYR A 152 11.88 2.43 -4.63
CA TYR A 152 12.92 2.98 -5.49
C TYR A 152 13.19 2.08 -6.71
N ASP A 153 13.31 0.77 -6.52
CA ASP A 153 13.51 -0.17 -7.62
C ASP A 153 12.32 -0.21 -8.58
N ILE A 154 11.08 -0.13 -8.07
CA ILE A 154 9.89 0.03 -8.90
C ILE A 154 9.99 1.31 -9.73
N SER A 155 10.44 2.42 -9.15
CA SER A 155 10.57 3.69 -9.85
C SER A 155 11.60 3.63 -10.98
N ARG A 156 12.71 2.92 -10.79
CA ARG A 156 13.71 2.65 -11.83
C ARG A 156 13.13 1.82 -12.98
N GLU A 157 12.34 0.81 -12.64
CA GLU A 157 11.67 -0.02 -13.65
C GLU A 157 10.62 0.78 -14.43
N PHE A 158 9.86 1.65 -13.78
CA PHE A 158 8.91 2.55 -14.45
C PHE A 158 9.61 3.51 -15.41
N LEU A 159 10.77 4.05 -15.00
CA LEU A 159 11.60 4.89 -15.87
C LEU A 159 12.11 4.08 -17.07
N ARG A 160 12.62 2.87 -16.85
CA ARG A 160 13.12 1.97 -17.90
C ARG A 160 12.03 1.61 -18.91
N ARG A 161 10.78 1.42 -18.44
CA ARG A 161 9.61 1.14 -19.30
C ARG A 161 9.04 2.38 -20.00
N GLY A 162 9.53 3.57 -19.69
CA GLY A 162 9.01 4.83 -20.24
C GLY A 162 7.65 5.23 -19.67
N LEU A 163 7.23 4.66 -18.54
CA LEU A 163 5.99 5.00 -17.85
C LEU A 163 6.07 6.36 -17.14
N ILE A 164 7.27 6.75 -16.76
CA ILE A 164 7.62 8.08 -16.22
C ILE A 164 8.84 8.61 -16.96
N LYS A 165 9.07 9.93 -16.88
CA LYS A 165 10.21 10.60 -17.54
C LYS A 165 11.39 10.81 -16.61
N ILE A 166 11.13 10.97 -15.33
CA ILE A 166 12.10 11.16 -14.25
C ILE A 166 11.59 10.43 -13.02
N ILE A 167 12.47 10.03 -12.13
CA ILE A 167 12.08 9.53 -10.80
C ILE A 167 11.62 10.75 -9.98
N PRO A 168 10.38 10.77 -9.47
CA PRO A 168 9.82 11.88 -8.73
C PRO A 168 10.46 12.09 -7.35
#